data_c367fe1cd8b2182a38caff1521cee367
#
_entry.id   c367fe1cd8b2182a38caff1521cee367
#
_cell.length_a   1.000
_cell.length_b   1.000
_cell.length_c   1.000
_cell.angle_alpha   90.00
_cell.angle_beta   90.00
_cell.angle_gamma   90.00
#
_symmetry.space_group_name_H-M   'P 1'
#
loop_
_entity.id
_entity.type
_entity.pdbx_description
1 polymer ?
#
loop_
_entity_poly.entity_id
_entity_poly.type
_entity_poly.pdbx_seq_one_letter_code
_entity_poly.pdbx_strand_id
1 'polypeptide(L)'
;WIKEYKGKIADTPMDAAKDCDFIFTCVGNDNDLREVTLGDKGLFKTAKKGSIYVDNTTASANIARELYKEAKSKGFDFLDAPISGGQAGAEGGILTVMVGGDEAPYKKAEPVIDCYSKKIKLLGPSGSGQLTKMVNQICIAGLVQGLSEAINFGMNAGLNMHDVIEVISKGAAQSWQMENRHKTMIEDKFDYGFAVDWMRKDLK
;
A
#
# COMPACT_ATOMS: atom_id res chain seq x y z
N TRP A 1 -19.62 7.99 4.05
CA TRP A 1 -19.40 6.57 4.30
C TRP A 1 -20.53 5.95 5.13
N ILE A 2 -20.82 6.49 6.33
CA ILE A 2 -21.88 5.93 7.22
C ILE A 2 -23.25 5.88 6.54
N LYS A 3 -23.63 6.94 5.81
CA LYS A 3 -24.90 6.99 5.07
C LYS A 3 -24.99 5.92 3.99
N GLU A 4 -23.87 5.57 3.40
CA GLU A 4 -23.78 4.64 2.28
C GLU A 4 -23.65 3.19 2.76
N TYR A 5 -22.73 2.93 3.70
CA TYR A 5 -22.37 1.57 4.13
C TYR A 5 -22.95 1.14 5.48
N LYS A 6 -23.69 2.04 6.16
CA LYS A 6 -24.36 1.74 7.44
C LYS A 6 -23.45 1.24 8.56
N GLY A 7 -22.15 1.60 8.49
CA GLY A 7 -21.16 1.25 9.51
C GLY A 7 -21.31 2.09 10.79
N LYS A 8 -20.51 1.77 11.78
CA LYS A 8 -20.33 2.58 12.99
C LYS A 8 -19.17 3.54 12.82
N ILE A 9 -19.16 4.64 13.54
CA ILE A 9 -18.06 5.59 13.63
C ILE A 9 -17.55 5.65 15.06
N ALA A 10 -16.28 5.94 15.22
CA ALA A 10 -15.64 6.24 16.49
C ALA A 10 -14.75 7.48 16.33
N ASP A 11 -14.60 8.24 17.40
CA ASP A 11 -13.85 9.51 17.39
C ASP A 11 -12.32 9.28 17.51
N THR A 12 -11.91 8.11 17.99
CA THR A 12 -10.51 7.78 18.18
C THR A 12 -10.17 6.36 17.68
N PRO A 13 -8.91 6.09 17.30
CA PRO A 13 -8.46 4.74 17.01
C PRO A 13 -8.71 3.75 18.15
N MET A 14 -8.52 4.21 19.39
CA MET A 14 -8.79 3.44 20.61
C MET A 14 -10.24 2.98 20.68
N ASP A 15 -11.19 3.86 20.38
CA ASP A 15 -12.62 3.53 20.42
C ASP A 15 -13.02 2.64 19.24
N ALA A 16 -12.42 2.88 18.06
CA ALA A 16 -12.68 2.09 16.85
C ALA A 16 -12.21 0.63 16.99
N ALA A 17 -11.11 0.39 17.70
CA ALA A 17 -10.54 -0.94 17.87
C ALA A 17 -11.23 -1.82 18.92
N LYS A 18 -12.08 -1.21 19.76
CA LYS A 18 -12.74 -1.92 20.85
C LYS A 18 -13.61 -3.06 20.33
N ASP A 19 -13.44 -4.24 20.91
CA ASP A 19 -14.19 -5.48 20.60
C ASP A 19 -14.06 -5.99 19.15
N CYS A 20 -13.10 -5.48 18.37
CA CYS A 20 -12.85 -5.94 17.01
C CYS A 20 -12.03 -7.23 16.97
N ASP A 21 -12.38 -8.16 16.07
CA ASP A 21 -11.59 -9.35 15.78
C ASP A 21 -10.44 -9.04 14.82
N PHE A 22 -10.70 -8.14 13.86
CA PHE A 22 -9.73 -7.63 12.91
C PHE A 22 -9.71 -6.11 12.94
N ILE A 23 -8.52 -5.54 12.91
CA ILE A 23 -8.29 -4.09 12.91
C ILE A 23 -7.40 -3.77 11.70
N PHE A 24 -7.82 -2.83 10.86
CA PHE A 24 -7.07 -2.43 9.68
C PHE A 24 -6.67 -0.97 9.78
N THR A 25 -5.44 -0.64 9.36
CA THR A 25 -4.98 0.73 9.20
C THR A 25 -4.37 0.96 7.81
N CYS A 26 -4.46 2.20 7.33
CA CYS A 26 -3.75 2.69 6.17
C CYS A 26 -3.55 4.20 6.36
N VAL A 27 -2.36 4.60 6.81
CA VAL A 27 -2.00 5.99 7.15
C VAL A 27 -0.78 6.45 6.36
N GLY A 28 -0.22 7.62 6.63
CA GLY A 28 0.76 8.26 5.76
C GLY A 28 2.20 7.74 5.91
N ASN A 29 2.66 7.47 7.13
CA ASN A 29 4.08 7.20 7.44
C ASN A 29 4.26 6.54 8.82
N ASP A 30 5.52 6.32 9.22
CA ASP A 30 5.89 5.72 10.52
C ASP A 30 5.35 6.50 11.72
N ASN A 31 5.37 7.84 11.67
CA ASN A 31 4.92 8.67 12.79
C ASN A 31 3.40 8.61 12.94
N ASP A 32 2.68 8.70 11.81
CA ASP A 32 1.22 8.55 11.82
C ASP A 32 0.84 7.17 12.34
N LEU A 33 1.61 6.15 11.96
CA LEU A 33 1.36 4.77 12.39
C LEU A 33 1.61 4.61 13.90
N ARG A 34 2.67 5.21 14.46
CA ARG A 34 2.88 5.25 15.93
C ARG A 34 1.76 5.97 16.64
N GLU A 35 1.32 7.11 16.10
CA GLU A 35 0.25 7.90 16.72
C GLU A 35 -1.06 7.09 16.81
N VAL A 36 -1.51 6.50 15.70
CA VAL A 36 -2.78 5.75 15.69
C VAL A 36 -2.71 4.41 16.42
N THR A 37 -1.50 3.86 16.67
CA THR A 37 -1.32 2.60 17.38
C THR A 37 -0.95 2.77 18.84
N LEU A 38 0.16 3.49 19.13
CA LEU A 38 0.79 3.59 20.45
C LEU A 38 0.48 4.90 21.16
N GLY A 39 0.00 5.94 20.44
CA GLY A 39 -0.35 7.24 21.00
C GLY A 39 -1.35 7.18 22.13
N ASP A 40 -1.66 8.31 22.76
CA ASP A 40 -2.53 8.39 23.93
C ASP A 40 -3.93 7.84 23.68
N LYS A 41 -4.44 8.01 22.45
CA LYS A 41 -5.72 7.46 21.96
C LYS A 41 -5.52 6.36 20.93
N GLY A 42 -4.37 5.69 20.93
CA GLY A 42 -3.98 4.66 20.00
C GLY A 42 -4.74 3.33 20.20
N LEU A 43 -4.95 2.62 19.12
CA LEU A 43 -5.74 1.38 19.09
C LEU A 43 -5.17 0.25 19.97
N PHE A 44 -3.87 0.24 20.29
CA PHE A 44 -3.24 -0.77 21.15
C PHE A 44 -3.66 -0.67 22.63
N LYS A 45 -4.39 0.39 23.02
CA LYS A 45 -4.96 0.54 24.36
C LYS A 45 -6.19 -0.37 24.58
N THR A 46 -6.92 -0.69 23.52
CA THR A 46 -8.22 -1.38 23.59
C THR A 46 -8.33 -2.59 22.67
N ALA A 47 -7.36 -2.83 21.79
CA ALA A 47 -7.31 -4.03 20.97
C ALA A 47 -7.40 -5.26 21.87
N LYS A 48 -8.38 -6.14 21.59
CA LYS A 48 -8.63 -7.29 22.46
C LYS A 48 -7.61 -8.40 22.25
N LYS A 49 -7.37 -9.19 23.28
CA LYS A 49 -6.52 -10.38 23.16
C LYS A 49 -7.06 -11.35 22.09
N GLY A 50 -6.15 -11.82 21.25
CA GLY A 50 -6.47 -12.73 20.15
C GLY A 50 -7.03 -12.05 18.88
N SER A 51 -7.19 -10.72 18.86
CA SER A 51 -7.48 -9.98 17.62
C SER A 51 -6.27 -9.99 16.67
N ILE A 52 -6.49 -9.65 15.43
CA ILE A 52 -5.44 -9.52 14.41
C ILE A 52 -5.43 -8.09 13.89
N TYR A 53 -4.31 -7.43 14.06
CA TYR A 53 -4.06 -6.11 13.50
C TYR A 53 -3.32 -6.24 12.16
N VAL A 54 -3.90 -5.71 11.09
CA VAL A 54 -3.38 -5.70 9.73
C VAL A 54 -3.08 -4.26 9.31
N ASP A 55 -1.83 -3.97 9.05
CA ASP A 55 -1.40 -2.64 8.63
C ASP A 55 -1.14 -2.59 7.13
N ASN A 56 -1.99 -1.89 6.39
CA ASN A 56 -1.85 -1.67 4.95
C ASN A 56 -1.00 -0.42 4.59
N THR A 57 -0.48 0.27 5.58
CA THR A 57 0.39 1.43 5.38
C THR A 57 1.69 1.03 4.67
N THR A 58 2.15 1.85 3.75
CA THR A 58 3.54 1.78 3.28
C THR A 58 4.42 2.55 4.27
N ALA A 59 5.18 1.80 5.08
CA ALA A 59 5.99 2.31 6.17
C ALA A 59 7.35 1.58 6.21
N SER A 60 8.20 1.87 7.19
CA SER A 60 9.46 1.16 7.34
C SER A 60 9.28 -0.26 7.88
N ALA A 61 10.20 -1.17 7.52
CA ALA A 61 10.25 -2.49 8.16
C ALA A 61 10.57 -2.40 9.65
N ASN A 62 11.17 -1.31 10.11
CA ASN A 62 11.50 -1.09 11.51
C ASN A 62 10.24 -0.85 12.34
N ILE A 63 9.34 0.03 11.87
CA ILE A 63 8.07 0.26 12.58
C ILE A 63 7.21 -1.01 12.58
N ALA A 64 7.18 -1.78 11.48
CA ALA A 64 6.46 -3.05 11.43
C ALA A 64 6.94 -4.02 12.52
N ARG A 65 8.26 -4.17 12.68
CA ARG A 65 8.84 -5.01 13.74
C ARG A 65 8.62 -4.48 15.15
N GLU A 66 8.62 -3.16 15.32
CA GLU A 66 8.27 -2.49 16.58
C GLU A 66 6.84 -2.85 16.98
N LEU A 67 5.88 -2.60 16.08
CA LEU A 67 4.46 -2.87 16.33
C LEU A 67 4.15 -4.36 16.50
N TYR A 68 4.84 -5.23 15.79
CA TYR A 68 4.73 -6.68 16.00
C TYR A 68 5.10 -7.07 17.43
N LYS A 69 6.22 -6.57 17.97
CA LYS A 69 6.64 -6.87 19.35
C LYS A 69 5.64 -6.33 20.36
N GLU A 70 5.17 -5.11 20.17
CA GLU A 70 4.17 -4.48 21.04
C GLU A 70 2.84 -5.24 21.03
N ALA A 71 2.34 -5.64 19.83
CA ALA A 71 1.14 -6.44 19.70
C ALA A 71 1.24 -7.77 20.45
N LYS A 72 2.34 -8.51 20.23
CA LYS A 72 2.61 -9.77 20.93
C LYS A 72 2.67 -9.60 22.44
N SER A 73 3.28 -8.53 22.96
CA SER A 73 3.34 -8.25 24.40
C SER A 73 1.96 -8.03 25.02
N LYS A 74 1.01 -7.55 24.23
CA LYS A 74 -0.38 -7.27 24.64
C LYS A 74 -1.34 -8.43 24.36
N GLY A 75 -0.87 -9.49 23.67
CA GLY A 75 -1.61 -10.72 23.45
C GLY A 75 -2.51 -10.71 22.21
N PHE A 76 -2.21 -9.89 21.21
CA PHE A 76 -2.84 -9.94 19.89
C PHE A 76 -1.80 -10.03 18.76
N ASP A 77 -2.25 -10.35 17.55
CA ASP A 77 -1.38 -10.59 16.41
C ASP A 77 -1.24 -9.36 15.53
N PHE A 78 -0.11 -9.27 14.80
CA PHE A 78 0.20 -8.18 13.87
C PHE A 78 0.67 -8.74 12.53
N LEU A 79 0.19 -8.13 11.43
CA LEU A 79 0.63 -8.36 10.07
C LEU A 79 0.93 -7.02 9.40
N ASP A 80 2.15 -6.86 8.89
CA ASP A 80 2.43 -5.78 7.94
C ASP A 80 2.00 -6.24 6.54
N ALA A 81 1.08 -5.50 5.96
CA ALA A 81 0.38 -5.89 4.75
C ALA A 81 0.23 -4.73 3.73
N PRO A 82 1.34 -4.03 3.39
CA PRO A 82 1.28 -2.93 2.43
C PRO A 82 0.70 -3.38 1.09
N ILE A 83 0.05 -2.42 0.43
CA ILE A 83 -0.75 -2.64 -0.76
C ILE A 83 -0.15 -1.98 -2.01
N SER A 84 -0.50 -2.51 -3.18
CA SER A 84 -0.22 -1.91 -4.48
C SER A 84 -1.44 -2.00 -5.39
N GLY A 85 -1.71 -0.95 -6.17
CA GLY A 85 -2.84 -0.85 -7.10
C GLY A 85 -3.48 0.54 -7.15
N GLY A 86 -3.11 1.43 -6.21
CA GLY A 86 -3.63 2.79 -6.11
C GLY A 86 -5.14 2.83 -5.83
N GLN A 87 -5.75 4.01 -6.03
CA GLN A 87 -7.17 4.23 -5.78
C GLN A 87 -8.04 3.29 -6.62
N ALA A 88 -7.78 3.17 -7.92
CA ALA A 88 -8.55 2.30 -8.81
C ALA A 88 -8.49 0.82 -8.39
N GLY A 89 -7.33 0.36 -7.89
CA GLY A 89 -7.18 -0.98 -7.34
C GLY A 89 -7.99 -1.20 -6.06
N ALA A 90 -8.07 -0.18 -5.21
CA ALA A 90 -8.86 -0.21 -3.98
C ALA A 90 -10.37 -0.22 -4.29
N GLU A 91 -10.83 0.68 -5.14
CA GLU A 91 -12.23 0.77 -5.56
C GLU A 91 -12.71 -0.51 -6.28
N GLY A 92 -11.84 -1.10 -7.09
CA GLY A 92 -12.11 -2.35 -7.81
C GLY A 92 -11.96 -3.63 -6.98
N GLY A 93 -11.48 -3.55 -5.73
CA GLY A 93 -11.20 -4.74 -4.91
C GLY A 93 -10.09 -5.63 -5.50
N ILE A 94 -9.14 -5.06 -6.24
CA ILE A 94 -8.12 -5.81 -6.99
C ILE A 94 -6.68 -5.42 -6.59
N LEU A 95 -6.48 -5.05 -5.34
CA LEU A 95 -5.14 -4.73 -4.83
C LEU A 95 -4.21 -5.95 -4.81
N THR A 96 -2.93 -5.69 -4.85
CA THR A 96 -1.90 -6.68 -4.50
C THR A 96 -1.44 -6.40 -3.08
N VAL A 97 -1.45 -7.42 -2.22
CA VAL A 97 -1.13 -7.30 -0.79
C VAL A 97 0.10 -8.15 -0.47
N MET A 98 1.13 -7.52 0.11
CA MET A 98 2.41 -8.12 0.45
C MET A 98 2.48 -8.30 1.97
N VAL A 99 2.35 -9.53 2.47
CA VAL A 99 2.19 -9.77 3.91
C VAL A 99 3.49 -10.22 4.56
N GLY A 100 3.81 -9.61 5.71
CA GLY A 100 4.83 -10.04 6.65
C GLY A 100 4.20 -10.34 8.00
N GLY A 101 4.68 -11.40 8.67
CA GLY A 101 4.19 -11.82 9.98
C GLY A 101 4.16 -13.33 10.17
N ASP A 102 3.38 -13.78 11.14
CA ASP A 102 3.24 -15.21 11.45
C ASP A 102 2.18 -15.89 10.56
N GLU A 103 2.39 -17.18 10.26
CA GLU A 103 1.51 -17.93 9.38
C GLU A 103 0.09 -18.12 9.93
N ALA A 104 -0.04 -18.34 11.24
CA ALA A 104 -1.35 -18.61 11.85
C ALA A 104 -2.31 -17.39 11.78
N PRO A 105 -1.91 -16.17 12.17
CA PRO A 105 -2.75 -14.98 11.96
C PRO A 105 -2.95 -14.66 10.47
N TYR A 106 -1.94 -14.90 9.60
CA TYR A 106 -2.11 -14.73 8.17
C TYR A 106 -3.27 -15.58 7.62
N LYS A 107 -3.30 -16.89 7.90
CA LYS A 107 -4.37 -17.80 7.45
C LYS A 107 -5.77 -17.36 7.93
N LYS A 108 -5.85 -16.75 9.11
CA LYS A 108 -7.13 -16.23 9.63
C LYS A 108 -7.54 -14.92 8.95
N ALA A 109 -6.56 -14.05 8.63
CA ALA A 109 -6.82 -12.76 8.01
C ALA A 109 -6.99 -12.85 6.48
N GLU A 110 -6.42 -13.86 5.84
CA GLU A 110 -6.43 -14.06 4.38
C GLU A 110 -7.84 -13.94 3.76
N PRO A 111 -8.90 -14.59 4.28
CA PRO A 111 -10.25 -14.44 3.71
C PRO A 111 -10.81 -13.02 3.81
N VAL A 112 -10.40 -12.24 4.81
CA VAL A 112 -10.83 -10.85 4.96
C VAL A 112 -10.06 -9.94 4.01
N ILE A 113 -8.75 -10.16 3.87
CA ILE A 113 -7.89 -9.40 2.95
C ILE A 113 -8.27 -9.71 1.49
N ASP A 114 -8.69 -10.92 1.19
CA ASP A 114 -9.11 -11.35 -0.15
C ASP A 114 -10.33 -10.56 -0.67
N CYS A 115 -11.16 -10.00 0.23
CA CYS A 115 -12.29 -9.16 -0.14
C CYS A 115 -11.89 -7.89 -0.92
N TYR A 116 -10.65 -7.41 -0.79
CA TYR A 116 -10.17 -6.21 -1.47
C TYR A 116 -8.90 -6.44 -2.31
N SER A 117 -8.51 -7.70 -2.48
CA SER A 117 -7.27 -8.04 -3.20
C SER A 117 -7.49 -9.07 -4.31
N LYS A 118 -6.72 -8.96 -5.39
CA LYS A 118 -6.60 -9.99 -6.43
C LYS A 118 -5.43 -10.93 -6.20
N LYS A 119 -4.49 -10.55 -5.33
CA LYS A 119 -3.31 -11.33 -4.98
C LYS A 119 -2.82 -10.96 -3.61
N ILE A 120 -2.72 -11.96 -2.76
CA ILE A 120 -2.16 -11.87 -1.43
C ILE A 120 -1.11 -12.96 -1.24
N LYS A 121 -0.03 -12.66 -0.50
CA LYS A 121 0.96 -13.68 -0.14
C LYS A 121 1.70 -13.31 1.14
N LEU A 122 1.88 -14.29 2.04
CA LEU A 122 2.83 -14.20 3.14
C LEU A 122 4.25 -14.38 2.58
N LEU A 123 5.14 -13.42 2.85
CA LEU A 123 6.47 -13.31 2.24
C LEU A 123 7.62 -13.54 3.26
N GLY A 124 7.27 -13.71 4.51
CA GLY A 124 8.23 -13.97 5.59
C GLY A 124 7.79 -13.36 6.92
N PRO A 125 8.70 -13.26 7.91
CA PRO A 125 8.40 -12.70 9.22
C PRO A 125 8.05 -11.21 9.13
N SER A 126 7.60 -10.61 10.25
CA SER A 126 7.23 -9.20 10.33
C SER A 126 8.31 -8.27 9.75
N GLY A 127 7.88 -7.32 8.92
CA GLY A 127 8.69 -6.43 8.12
C GLY A 127 8.95 -6.93 6.68
N SER A 128 8.66 -8.20 6.38
CA SER A 128 8.86 -8.74 5.02
C SER A 128 7.87 -8.17 4.01
N GLY A 129 6.65 -7.84 4.43
CA GLY A 129 5.67 -7.13 3.61
C GLY A 129 6.19 -5.76 3.21
N GLN A 130 6.68 -4.98 4.18
CA GLN A 130 7.25 -3.65 3.94
C GLN A 130 8.49 -3.71 3.03
N LEU A 131 9.42 -4.63 3.28
CA LEU A 131 10.58 -4.80 2.40
C LEU A 131 10.18 -5.18 0.97
N THR A 132 9.18 -6.05 0.80
CA THR A 132 8.64 -6.38 -0.52
C THR A 132 7.99 -5.16 -1.17
N LYS A 133 7.30 -4.32 -0.40
CA LYS A 133 6.77 -3.05 -0.91
C LYS A 133 7.89 -2.11 -1.36
N MET A 134 9.03 -2.07 -0.68
CA MET A 134 10.19 -1.28 -1.14
C MET A 134 10.72 -1.78 -2.48
N VAL A 135 10.82 -3.10 -2.69
CA VAL A 135 11.16 -3.68 -4.00
C VAL A 135 10.17 -3.21 -5.09
N ASN A 136 8.86 -3.27 -4.80
CA ASN A 136 7.83 -2.77 -5.71
C ASN A 136 8.02 -1.27 -6.02
N GLN A 137 8.30 -0.43 -5.03
CA GLN A 137 8.48 1.01 -5.21
C GLN A 137 9.74 1.36 -6.01
N ILE A 138 10.83 0.64 -5.82
CA ILE A 138 12.05 0.78 -6.64
C ILE A 138 11.73 0.49 -8.11
N CYS A 139 11.01 -0.59 -8.40
CA CYS A 139 10.60 -0.92 -9.77
C CYS A 139 9.71 0.18 -10.37
N ILE A 140 8.70 0.67 -9.64
CA ILE A 140 7.80 1.72 -10.12
C ILE A 140 8.58 3.01 -10.41
N ALA A 141 9.43 3.45 -9.48
CA ALA A 141 10.21 4.67 -9.64
C ALA A 141 11.13 4.62 -10.87
N GLY A 142 11.85 3.51 -11.05
CA GLY A 142 12.72 3.31 -12.22
C GLY A 142 11.96 3.30 -13.54
N LEU A 143 10.82 2.59 -13.59
CA LEU A 143 9.99 2.54 -14.80
C LEU A 143 9.36 3.88 -15.15
N VAL A 144 8.84 4.63 -14.17
CA VAL A 144 8.24 5.95 -14.41
C VAL A 144 9.31 6.95 -14.85
N GLN A 145 10.48 6.95 -14.20
CA GLN A 145 11.58 7.82 -14.59
C GLN A 145 12.04 7.54 -16.02
N GLY A 146 12.30 6.26 -16.35
CA GLY A 146 12.73 5.88 -17.70
C GLY A 146 11.69 6.23 -18.78
N LEU A 147 10.39 6.03 -18.49
CA LEU A 147 9.32 6.39 -19.41
C LEU A 147 9.23 7.92 -19.60
N SER A 148 9.38 8.70 -18.53
CA SER A 148 9.37 10.17 -18.58
C SER A 148 10.50 10.71 -19.47
N GLU A 149 11.71 10.17 -19.31
CA GLU A 149 12.86 10.55 -20.11
C GLU A 149 12.68 10.16 -21.58
N ALA A 150 12.14 8.97 -21.85
CA ALA A 150 11.89 8.50 -23.20
C ALA A 150 10.83 9.35 -23.93
N ILE A 151 9.74 9.71 -23.23
CA ILE A 151 8.70 10.60 -23.78
C ILE A 151 9.29 11.98 -24.09
N ASN A 152 10.02 12.58 -23.15
CA ASN A 152 10.65 13.88 -23.34
C ASN A 152 11.65 13.87 -24.50
N PHE A 153 12.48 12.83 -24.60
CA PHE A 153 13.42 12.66 -25.73
C PHE A 153 12.67 12.60 -27.08
N GLY A 154 11.63 11.76 -27.16
CA GLY A 154 10.87 11.60 -28.41
C GLY A 154 10.16 12.89 -28.83
N MET A 155 9.54 13.61 -27.88
CA MET A 155 8.92 14.92 -28.15
C MET A 155 9.93 15.93 -28.68
N ASN A 156 11.11 16.04 -28.06
CA ASN A 156 12.17 16.93 -28.51
C ASN A 156 12.77 16.53 -29.87
N ALA A 157 12.73 15.24 -30.22
CA ALA A 157 13.13 14.76 -31.53
C ALA A 157 12.05 14.91 -32.62
N GLY A 158 10.89 15.46 -32.28
CA GLY A 158 9.78 15.68 -33.21
C GLY A 158 8.95 14.43 -33.55
N LEU A 159 9.03 13.38 -32.73
CA LEU A 159 8.25 12.15 -32.93
C LEU A 159 6.82 12.30 -32.41
N ASN A 160 5.86 11.65 -33.08
CA ASN A 160 4.53 11.46 -32.52
C ASN A 160 4.59 10.39 -31.43
N MET A 161 4.57 10.80 -30.16
CA MET A 161 4.74 9.89 -29.06
C MET A 161 3.60 8.90 -28.87
N HIS A 162 2.40 9.18 -29.37
CA HIS A 162 1.32 8.20 -29.36
C HIS A 162 1.64 7.00 -30.28
N ASP A 163 2.11 7.26 -31.51
CA ASP A 163 2.49 6.22 -32.46
C ASP A 163 3.72 5.45 -31.96
N VAL A 164 4.69 6.15 -31.37
CA VAL A 164 5.88 5.51 -30.78
C VAL A 164 5.47 4.52 -29.69
N ILE A 165 4.63 4.95 -28.74
CA ILE A 165 4.19 4.09 -27.64
C ILE A 165 3.34 2.92 -28.14
N GLU A 166 2.48 3.13 -29.15
CA GLU A 166 1.72 2.03 -29.77
C GLU A 166 2.63 0.89 -30.23
N VAL A 167 3.74 1.24 -30.87
CA VAL A 167 4.70 0.24 -31.38
C VAL A 167 5.51 -0.36 -30.22
N ILE A 168 6.18 0.44 -29.41
CA ILE A 168 7.13 -0.09 -28.40
C ILE A 168 6.45 -0.80 -27.23
N SER A 169 5.16 -0.54 -26.99
CA SER A 169 4.38 -1.25 -25.97
C SER A 169 4.14 -2.73 -26.31
N LYS A 170 4.43 -3.17 -27.54
CA LYS A 170 4.36 -4.58 -27.96
C LYS A 170 5.71 -5.29 -27.93
N GLY A 171 6.77 -4.58 -27.57
CA GLY A 171 8.14 -5.10 -27.50
C GLY A 171 8.65 -5.23 -26.06
N ALA A 172 9.97 -5.42 -25.95
CA ALA A 172 10.65 -5.64 -24.66
C ALA A 172 10.61 -4.45 -23.69
N ALA A 173 10.28 -3.25 -24.19
CA ALA A 173 10.14 -2.04 -23.37
C ALA A 173 8.78 -1.92 -22.66
N GLN A 174 7.83 -2.83 -22.96
CA GLN A 174 6.48 -2.82 -22.39
C GLN A 174 6.50 -2.76 -20.84
N SER A 175 5.62 -1.94 -20.28
CA SER A 175 5.35 -1.92 -18.86
C SER A 175 3.91 -1.45 -18.60
N TRP A 176 3.37 -1.80 -17.42
CA TRP A 176 2.09 -1.29 -16.98
C TRP A 176 2.04 0.26 -16.98
N GLN A 177 3.14 0.90 -16.56
CA GLN A 177 3.27 2.36 -16.56
C GLN A 177 3.19 2.93 -17.98
N MET A 178 3.87 2.31 -18.94
CA MET A 178 3.81 2.70 -20.34
C MET A 178 2.36 2.63 -20.86
N GLU A 179 1.66 1.53 -20.63
CA GLU A 179 0.29 1.34 -21.13
C GLU A 179 -0.73 2.26 -20.46
N ASN A 180 -0.56 2.58 -19.18
CA ASN A 180 -1.58 3.27 -18.38
C ASN A 180 -1.25 4.74 -18.06
N ARG A 181 -0.03 5.22 -18.33
CA ARG A 181 0.42 6.58 -17.96
C ARG A 181 0.86 7.44 -19.14
N HIS A 182 1.27 6.87 -20.26
CA HIS A 182 1.85 7.62 -21.38
C HIS A 182 0.95 8.77 -21.86
N LYS A 183 -0.37 8.56 -21.99
CA LYS A 183 -1.30 9.57 -22.49
C LYS A 183 -1.27 10.84 -21.64
N THR A 184 -1.44 10.68 -20.34
CA THR A 184 -1.47 11.80 -19.41
C THR A 184 -0.10 12.47 -19.27
N MET A 185 1.00 11.71 -19.42
CA MET A 185 2.35 12.28 -19.44
C MET A 185 2.59 13.12 -20.70
N ILE A 186 2.16 12.66 -21.88
CA ILE A 186 2.24 13.42 -23.13
C ILE A 186 1.35 14.67 -23.09
N GLU A 187 0.19 14.59 -22.45
CA GLU A 187 -0.79 15.67 -22.34
C GLU A 187 -0.53 16.64 -21.17
N ASP A 188 0.58 16.47 -20.43
CA ASP A 188 0.94 17.28 -19.25
C ASP A 188 -0.15 17.31 -18.17
N LYS A 189 -0.81 16.14 -17.93
CA LYS A 189 -1.89 15.98 -16.96
C LYS A 189 -1.44 15.15 -15.77
N PHE A 190 -1.24 15.78 -14.60
CA PHE A 190 -0.66 15.15 -13.40
C PHE A 190 -1.51 15.30 -12.13
N ASP A 191 -2.72 15.84 -12.19
CA ASP A 191 -3.58 16.12 -11.02
C ASP A 191 -4.32 14.87 -10.49
N TYR A 192 -3.64 13.71 -10.49
CA TYR A 192 -4.21 12.45 -10.00
C TYR A 192 -3.12 11.43 -9.68
N GLY A 193 -3.53 10.36 -9.03
CA GLY A 193 -2.67 9.21 -8.76
C GLY A 193 -1.83 9.39 -7.50
N PHE A 194 -0.58 8.95 -7.57
CA PHE A 194 0.33 8.88 -6.43
C PHE A 194 1.31 10.05 -6.44
N ALA A 195 1.24 10.89 -5.41
CA ALA A 195 2.08 12.08 -5.32
C ALA A 195 3.58 11.75 -5.22
N VAL A 196 4.42 12.58 -5.82
CA VAL A 196 5.89 12.44 -5.80
C VAL A 196 6.44 12.40 -4.37
N ASP A 197 5.88 13.17 -3.44
CA ASP A 197 6.31 13.18 -2.05
C ASP A 197 6.13 11.83 -1.35
N TRP A 198 5.10 11.09 -1.67
CA TRP A 198 4.92 9.73 -1.16
C TRP A 198 5.95 8.76 -1.74
N MET A 199 6.28 8.87 -3.02
CA MET A 199 7.36 8.08 -3.61
C MET A 199 8.71 8.41 -2.98
N ARG A 200 9.01 9.70 -2.77
CA ARG A 200 10.23 10.13 -2.07
C ARG A 200 10.30 9.59 -0.63
N LYS A 201 9.17 9.57 0.08
CA LYS A 201 9.08 8.95 1.41
C LYS A 201 9.38 7.45 1.34
N ASP A 202 8.80 6.74 0.37
CA ASP A 202 8.95 5.29 0.23
C ASP A 202 10.38 4.87 -0.14
N LEU A 203 11.17 5.75 -0.78
CA LEU A 203 12.55 5.48 -1.23
C LEU A 203 13.63 5.99 -0.25
N LYS A 204 13.26 6.55 0.89
CA LYS A 204 14.19 6.94 1.97
C LYS A 204 14.49 5.75 2.88
#